data_43a445d920dce477f1373a1985cec278
#
_entry.id   43a445d920dce477f1373a1985cec278
#
_cell.length_a   1.000
_cell.length_b   1.000
_cell.length_c   1.000
_cell.angle_alpha   90.00
_cell.angle_beta   90.00
_cell.angle_gamma   90.00
#
_symmetry.space_group_name_H-M   'P 1'
#
loop_
_entity.id
_entity.type
_entity.pdbx_description
1 polymer ?
#
loop_
_entity_poly.entity_id
_entity_poly.type
_entity_poly.pdbx_seq_one_letter_code
_entity_poly.pdbx_strand_id
1 'polypeptide(L)'
;TEMNYWFADKAGLGECNEPLFSLLDKLTLTGSVVAKKMYNAGGFCAHHNTTLWANAAPEGIFDASPFWPMGAAWLCIHMYEHYLYTEDLSFLKNRAMPVMKKSVRFFEDYLYRDDDGHLLTGPSLSPENTYRSHTGQKGALCMAPTMDSTILRQLFTAYLHGLEILGEKEPEVKNKIQQMLDALPPISISKDGRIMEWYQDFEETEPGH
;
A
#
# COMPACT_ATOMS: atom_id res chain seq x y z
N THR A 1 -0.45 12.48 5.28
CA THR A 1 0.98 12.75 4.99
C THR A 1 1.20 12.85 3.48
N GLU A 2 0.69 11.92 2.71
CA GLU A 2 0.92 11.79 1.27
C GLU A 2 0.56 13.06 0.50
N MET A 3 -0.62 13.63 0.73
CA MET A 3 -1.08 14.84 0.05
C MET A 3 -0.14 16.04 0.23
N ASN A 4 0.58 16.11 1.34
CA ASN A 4 1.53 17.19 1.60
C ASN A 4 2.75 17.15 0.66
N TYR A 5 3.02 15.99 0.06
CA TYR A 5 4.18 15.75 -0.80
C TYR A 5 3.85 15.63 -2.29
N TRP A 6 2.56 15.44 -2.66
CA TRP A 6 2.18 15.21 -4.06
C TRP A 6 2.62 16.30 -5.05
N PHE A 7 2.77 17.51 -4.60
CA PHE A 7 3.19 18.61 -5.47
C PHE A 7 4.70 18.87 -5.48
N ALA A 8 5.49 18.30 -4.55
CA ALA A 8 6.89 18.65 -4.34
C ALA A 8 7.72 18.47 -5.64
N ASP A 9 7.75 17.29 -6.20
CA ASP A 9 8.48 17.03 -7.45
C ASP A 9 7.88 17.81 -8.62
N LYS A 10 6.54 17.88 -8.72
CA LYS A 10 5.83 18.61 -9.77
C LYS A 10 6.13 20.11 -9.77
N ALA A 11 6.41 20.66 -8.60
CA ALA A 11 6.77 22.07 -8.42
C ALA A 11 8.29 22.35 -8.50
N GLY A 12 9.11 21.33 -8.77
CA GLY A 12 10.57 21.45 -8.76
C GLY A 12 11.18 21.60 -7.38
N LEU A 13 10.48 21.10 -6.34
CA LEU A 13 10.88 21.12 -4.92
C LEU A 13 11.21 19.72 -4.43
N GLY A 14 11.85 18.90 -5.26
CA GLY A 14 12.13 17.50 -4.97
C GLY A 14 12.93 17.28 -3.68
N GLU A 15 13.79 18.23 -3.29
CA GLU A 15 14.53 18.20 -2.04
C GLU A 15 13.62 18.21 -0.79
N CYS A 16 12.37 18.71 -0.92
CA CYS A 16 11.39 18.70 0.16
C CYS A 16 10.86 17.30 0.48
N ASN A 17 11.12 16.30 -0.38
CA ASN A 17 10.76 14.91 -0.12
C ASN A 17 11.74 14.21 0.85
N GLU A 18 12.92 14.77 1.10
CA GLU A 18 13.95 14.12 1.94
C GLU A 18 13.47 13.77 3.38
N PRO A 19 12.70 14.62 4.08
CA PRO A 19 12.14 14.25 5.38
C PRO A 19 11.22 13.03 5.32
N LEU A 20 10.41 12.89 4.25
CA LEU A 20 9.55 11.74 4.03
C LEU A 20 10.35 10.47 3.77
N PHE A 21 11.39 10.55 2.94
CA PHE A 21 12.26 9.41 2.65
C PHE A 21 13.05 8.97 3.88
N SER A 22 13.53 9.92 4.69
CA SER A 22 14.16 9.63 5.97
C SER A 22 13.21 8.99 6.99
N LEU A 23 11.91 9.35 6.98
CA LEU A 23 10.89 8.67 7.78
C LEU A 23 10.68 7.23 7.29
N LEU A 24 10.60 7.02 5.97
CA LEU A 24 10.48 5.68 5.37
C LEU A 24 11.66 4.76 5.74
N ASP A 25 12.88 5.28 5.71
CA ASP A 25 14.06 4.51 6.14
C ASP A 25 13.92 4.01 7.58
N LYS A 26 13.41 4.84 8.49
CA LYS A 26 13.11 4.45 9.87
C LYS A 26 11.95 3.46 9.96
N LEU A 27 10.88 3.68 9.18
CA LEU A 27 9.73 2.78 9.11
C LEU A 27 10.10 1.39 8.61
N THR A 28 11.14 1.25 7.76
CA THR A 28 11.61 -0.10 7.38
C THR A 28 12.09 -0.91 8.57
N LEU A 29 12.60 -0.27 9.61
CA LEU A 29 13.09 -0.95 10.82
C LEU A 29 11.93 -1.31 11.77
N THR A 30 11.15 -0.33 12.16
CA THR A 30 10.00 -0.53 13.07
C THR A 30 8.91 -1.38 12.44
N GLY A 31 8.63 -1.14 11.15
CA GLY A 31 7.63 -1.87 10.37
C GLY A 31 8.01 -3.34 10.13
N SER A 32 9.30 -3.67 10.06
CA SER A 32 9.72 -5.09 9.99
C SER A 32 9.40 -5.84 11.29
N VAL A 33 9.51 -5.18 12.43
CA VAL A 33 9.11 -5.76 13.71
C VAL A 33 7.59 -5.98 13.76
N VAL A 34 6.82 -5.00 13.28
CA VAL A 34 5.36 -5.08 13.22
C VAL A 34 4.93 -6.18 12.24
N ALA A 35 5.48 -6.23 11.03
CA ALA A 35 5.20 -7.27 10.05
C ALA A 35 5.42 -8.66 10.64
N LYS A 36 6.55 -8.86 11.32
CA LYS A 36 6.86 -10.16 11.95
C LYS A 36 5.95 -10.49 13.11
N LYS A 37 5.69 -9.54 14.02
CA LYS A 37 4.95 -9.82 15.27
C LYS A 37 3.44 -9.90 15.05
N MET A 38 2.86 -9.05 14.20
CA MET A 38 1.41 -9.01 14.00
C MET A 38 0.94 -9.96 12.91
N TYR A 39 1.72 -10.11 11.84
CA TYR A 39 1.30 -10.83 10.63
C TYR A 39 2.13 -12.09 10.36
N ASN A 40 3.17 -12.36 11.14
CA ASN A 40 4.16 -13.41 10.88
C ASN A 40 4.77 -13.30 9.46
N ALA A 41 4.80 -12.10 8.89
CA ALA A 41 5.27 -11.80 7.55
C ALA A 41 6.73 -11.29 7.55
N GLY A 42 7.40 -11.45 6.41
CA GLY A 42 8.67 -10.78 6.12
C GLY A 42 8.47 -9.33 5.69
N GLY A 43 9.57 -8.70 5.25
CA GLY A 43 9.50 -7.31 4.77
C GLY A 43 9.13 -6.29 5.85
N PHE A 44 8.34 -5.27 5.49
CA PHE A 44 7.82 -4.29 6.44
C PHE A 44 6.45 -3.76 6.02
N CYS A 45 5.66 -3.33 7.00
CA CYS A 45 4.41 -2.60 6.80
C CYS A 45 4.38 -1.38 7.72
N ALA A 46 3.51 -0.44 7.40
CA ALA A 46 3.11 0.65 8.29
C ALA A 46 1.60 0.80 8.22
N HIS A 47 0.99 1.12 9.35
CA HIS A 47 -0.45 1.33 9.43
C HIS A 47 -0.82 2.78 9.10
N HIS A 48 -2.11 3.10 9.21
CA HIS A 48 -2.70 4.38 8.81
C HIS A 48 -1.97 5.59 9.41
N ASN A 49 -1.61 5.53 10.69
CA ASN A 49 -0.92 6.60 11.39
C ASN A 49 0.53 6.23 11.72
N THR A 50 1.38 7.24 11.76
CA THR A 50 2.74 7.13 12.29
C THR A 50 3.10 8.39 13.07
N THR A 51 4.14 8.30 13.88
CA THR A 51 4.67 9.42 14.67
C THR A 51 6.04 9.85 14.14
N LEU A 52 6.58 10.94 14.67
CA LEU A 52 7.97 11.37 14.40
C LEU A 52 9.01 10.29 14.77
N TRP A 53 8.63 9.34 15.61
CA TRP A 53 9.45 8.21 16.03
C TRP A 53 9.32 7.01 15.11
N ALA A 54 8.61 7.16 13.99
CA ALA A 54 8.33 6.12 13.01
C ALA A 54 7.63 4.89 13.62
N ASN A 55 6.60 5.10 14.46
CA ASN A 55 5.75 4.00 14.90
C ASN A 55 4.99 3.41 13.71
N ALA A 56 5.14 2.12 13.47
CA ALA A 56 4.50 1.42 12.35
C ALA A 56 3.29 0.58 12.76
N ALA A 57 3.06 0.39 14.08
CA ALA A 57 1.92 -0.34 14.61
C ALA A 57 0.61 0.45 14.44
N PRO A 58 -0.56 -0.23 14.53
CA PRO A 58 -1.84 0.47 14.55
C PRO A 58 -1.89 1.51 15.67
N GLU A 59 -2.29 2.73 15.35
CA GLU A 59 -2.37 3.84 16.31
C GLU A 59 -3.60 4.70 15.98
N GLY A 60 -4.43 4.93 16.99
CA GLY A 60 -5.64 5.73 16.89
C GLY A 60 -6.79 5.15 17.70
N ILE A 61 -7.82 5.98 17.91
CA ILE A 61 -9.03 5.62 18.66
C ILE A 61 -10.27 5.49 17.76
N PHE A 62 -10.14 5.83 16.48
CA PHE A 62 -11.23 5.76 15.51
C PHE A 62 -11.19 4.43 14.77
N ASP A 63 -12.22 3.59 14.96
CA ASP A 63 -12.24 2.19 14.54
C ASP A 63 -12.02 1.97 13.03
N ALA A 64 -12.34 2.95 12.20
CA ALA A 64 -12.25 2.86 10.74
C ALA A 64 -10.87 3.24 10.17
N SER A 65 -9.81 3.33 10.97
CA SER A 65 -8.49 3.73 10.45
C SER A 65 -7.29 2.91 10.94
N PRO A 66 -7.14 2.49 12.22
CA PRO A 66 -5.84 2.00 12.72
C PRO A 66 -5.32 0.74 12.02
N PHE A 67 -6.19 -0.22 11.72
CA PHE A 67 -5.80 -1.54 11.19
C PHE A 67 -5.67 -1.58 9.66
N TRP A 68 -5.14 -0.50 9.07
CA TRP A 68 -4.87 -0.41 7.65
C TRP A 68 -3.37 -0.53 7.36
N PRO A 69 -2.87 -1.71 6.92
CA PRO A 69 -1.44 -1.97 6.81
C PRO A 69 -0.80 -1.49 5.49
N MET A 70 -1.48 -0.60 4.77
CA MET A 70 -1.09 -0.17 3.43
C MET A 70 -0.19 1.08 3.40
N GLY A 71 0.00 1.75 4.54
CA GLY A 71 0.74 3.01 4.61
C GLY A 71 2.15 2.92 4.03
N ALA A 72 2.89 1.84 4.33
CA ALA A 72 4.22 1.62 3.77
C ALA A 72 4.20 1.47 2.24
N ALA A 73 3.21 0.73 1.70
CA ALA A 73 3.06 0.54 0.25
C ALA A 73 2.80 1.87 -0.45
N TRP A 74 1.89 2.66 0.08
CA TRP A 74 1.55 3.96 -0.50
C TRP A 74 2.73 4.94 -0.44
N LEU A 75 3.43 5.01 0.68
CA LEU A 75 4.62 5.86 0.81
C LEU A 75 5.77 5.43 -0.13
N CYS A 76 5.91 4.13 -0.44
CA CYS A 76 6.89 3.65 -1.42
C CYS A 76 6.64 4.21 -2.83
N ILE A 77 5.38 4.47 -3.19
CA ILE A 77 5.03 5.04 -4.50
C ILE A 77 5.64 6.43 -4.65
N HIS A 78 5.72 7.24 -3.59
CA HIS A 78 6.36 8.56 -3.61
C HIS A 78 7.86 8.49 -3.95
N MET A 79 8.57 7.45 -3.47
CA MET A 79 9.97 7.25 -3.87
C MET A 79 10.11 6.93 -5.35
N TYR A 80 9.20 6.12 -5.90
CA TYR A 80 9.22 5.81 -7.31
C TYR A 80 8.82 7.02 -8.17
N GLU A 81 7.81 7.80 -7.76
CA GLU A 81 7.42 9.04 -8.42
C GLU A 81 8.58 10.06 -8.42
N HIS A 82 9.29 10.22 -7.31
CA HIS A 82 10.49 11.06 -7.25
C HIS A 82 11.53 10.66 -8.30
N TYR A 83 11.78 9.36 -8.47
CA TYR A 83 12.62 8.88 -9.55
C TYR A 83 12.10 9.29 -10.94
N LEU A 84 10.78 9.18 -11.19
CA LEU A 84 10.20 9.55 -12.49
C LEU A 84 10.39 11.04 -12.84
N TYR A 85 10.48 11.91 -11.84
CA TYR A 85 10.73 13.35 -12.05
C TYR A 85 12.21 13.71 -12.14
N THR A 86 13.07 12.96 -11.44
CA THR A 86 14.51 13.28 -11.34
C THR A 86 15.38 12.47 -12.28
N GLU A 87 14.91 11.30 -12.72
CA GLU A 87 15.67 10.30 -13.47
C GLU A 87 16.98 9.87 -12.76
N ASP A 88 17.07 10.08 -11.42
CA ASP A 88 18.22 9.69 -10.62
C ASP A 88 18.28 8.17 -10.42
N LEU A 89 19.04 7.50 -11.28
CA LEU A 89 19.28 6.05 -11.22
C LEU A 89 19.98 5.63 -9.91
N SER A 90 20.80 6.52 -9.34
CA SER A 90 21.47 6.22 -8.07
C SER A 90 20.47 6.19 -6.92
N PHE A 91 19.55 7.14 -6.87
CA PHE A 91 18.44 7.16 -5.92
C PHE A 91 17.55 5.92 -6.10
N LEU A 92 17.13 5.64 -7.33
CA LEU A 92 16.32 4.46 -7.64
C LEU A 92 16.98 3.18 -7.12
N LYS A 93 18.22 2.94 -7.51
CA LYS A 93 18.96 1.72 -7.20
C LYS A 93 19.25 1.57 -5.70
N ASN A 94 19.76 2.63 -5.09
CA ASN A 94 20.36 2.54 -3.75
C ASN A 94 19.38 2.87 -2.62
N ARG A 95 18.25 3.53 -2.91
CA ARG A 95 17.29 3.95 -1.90
C ARG A 95 15.87 3.44 -2.18
N ALA A 96 15.27 3.77 -3.32
CA ALA A 96 13.89 3.42 -3.60
C ALA A 96 13.67 1.91 -3.70
N MET A 97 14.41 1.22 -4.56
CA MET A 97 14.23 -0.21 -4.79
C MET A 97 14.43 -1.09 -3.55
N PRO A 98 15.44 -0.86 -2.69
CA PRO A 98 15.58 -1.63 -1.44
C PRO A 98 14.38 -1.47 -0.48
N VAL A 99 13.79 -0.28 -0.41
CA VAL A 99 12.60 -0.02 0.43
C VAL A 99 11.37 -0.68 -0.19
N MET A 100 11.14 -0.48 -1.49
CA MET A 100 10.02 -1.09 -2.23
C MET A 100 10.10 -2.63 -2.17
N LYS A 101 11.28 -3.22 -2.32
CA LYS A 101 11.49 -4.69 -2.19
C LYS A 101 11.00 -5.21 -0.84
N LYS A 102 11.28 -4.50 0.25
CA LYS A 102 10.82 -4.89 1.58
C LYS A 102 9.29 -4.75 1.71
N SER A 103 8.69 -3.71 1.12
CA SER A 103 7.23 -3.56 1.12
C SER A 103 6.57 -4.69 0.30
N VAL A 104 7.05 -4.98 -0.91
CA VAL A 104 6.59 -6.10 -1.73
C VAL A 104 6.70 -7.42 -0.96
N ARG A 105 7.82 -7.65 -0.27
CA ARG A 105 8.04 -8.86 0.53
C ARG A 105 6.99 -9.05 1.64
N PHE A 106 6.47 -7.97 2.23
CA PHE A 106 5.38 -8.06 3.19
C PHE A 106 4.11 -8.62 2.54
N PHE A 107 3.74 -8.13 1.38
CA PHE A 107 2.52 -8.58 0.69
C PHE A 107 2.62 -9.99 0.12
N GLU A 108 3.82 -10.51 -0.16
CA GLU A 108 4.01 -11.92 -0.50
C GLU A 108 3.53 -12.89 0.59
N ASP A 109 3.62 -12.48 1.86
CA ASP A 109 3.20 -13.28 3.01
C ASP A 109 1.81 -12.88 3.55
N TYR A 110 1.39 -11.63 3.33
CA TYR A 110 0.16 -11.08 3.89
C TYR A 110 -1.08 -11.35 3.04
N LEU A 111 -0.92 -11.41 1.71
CA LEU A 111 -2.05 -11.60 0.81
C LEU A 111 -2.64 -13.01 0.94
N TYR A 112 -3.96 -13.05 1.05
CA TYR A 112 -4.76 -14.29 1.09
C TYR A 112 -5.36 -14.56 -0.30
N ARG A 113 -5.34 -15.82 -0.75
CA ARG A 113 -6.00 -16.23 -1.99
C ARG A 113 -7.40 -16.76 -1.71
N ASP A 114 -8.40 -16.13 -2.32
CA ASP A 114 -9.79 -16.61 -2.23
C ASP A 114 -10.08 -17.80 -3.18
N ASP A 115 -11.30 -18.29 -3.13
CA ASP A 115 -11.74 -19.44 -3.94
C ASP A 115 -11.80 -19.13 -5.44
N ASP A 116 -11.95 -17.86 -5.83
CA ASP A 116 -11.95 -17.39 -7.22
C ASP A 116 -10.52 -17.15 -7.75
N GLY A 117 -9.52 -17.29 -6.90
CA GLY A 117 -8.11 -17.14 -7.25
C GLY A 117 -7.56 -15.73 -7.09
N HIS A 118 -8.35 -14.77 -6.59
CA HIS A 118 -7.88 -13.42 -6.32
C HIS A 118 -6.99 -13.36 -5.06
N LEU A 119 -6.03 -12.45 -5.06
CA LEU A 119 -5.21 -12.12 -3.89
C LEU A 119 -5.79 -10.92 -3.16
N LEU A 120 -6.31 -11.15 -1.98
CA LEU A 120 -7.00 -10.19 -1.14
C LEU A 120 -6.11 -9.71 0.00
N THR A 121 -6.16 -8.42 0.32
CA THR A 121 -5.69 -7.91 1.62
C THR A 121 -6.73 -8.24 2.69
N GLY A 122 -6.29 -8.59 3.92
CA GLY A 122 -7.27 -8.79 4.98
C GLY A 122 -6.72 -9.45 6.24
N PRO A 123 -7.21 -9.00 7.37
CA PRO A 123 -8.16 -7.90 7.55
C PRO A 123 -7.57 -6.54 7.21
N SER A 124 -8.34 -5.68 6.54
CA SER A 124 -7.97 -4.32 6.18
C SER A 124 -9.15 -3.36 6.38
N LEU A 125 -8.98 -2.12 5.98
CA LEU A 125 -9.98 -1.06 6.08
C LEU A 125 -10.00 -0.26 4.76
N SER A 126 -11.10 0.44 4.48
CA SER A 126 -11.06 1.61 3.60
C SER A 126 -11.10 2.86 4.49
N PRO A 127 -9.93 3.44 4.81
CA PRO A 127 -9.89 4.57 5.74
C PRO A 127 -10.52 5.83 5.12
N GLU A 128 -11.35 6.54 5.81
CA GLU A 128 -11.89 6.30 7.16
C GLU A 128 -13.39 5.98 7.06
N ASN A 129 -13.74 5.06 6.16
CA ASN A 129 -15.13 4.75 5.80
C ASN A 129 -15.67 3.54 6.58
N THR A 130 -16.99 3.50 6.74
CA THR A 130 -17.71 2.39 7.36
C THR A 130 -18.86 1.95 6.46
N TYR A 131 -19.24 0.69 6.58
CA TYR A 131 -20.29 0.08 5.78
C TYR A 131 -21.39 -0.55 6.63
N ARG A 132 -22.54 -0.81 6.00
CA ARG A 132 -23.58 -1.67 6.52
C ARG A 132 -23.50 -3.04 5.84
N SER A 133 -23.31 -4.08 6.62
CA SER A 133 -23.28 -5.45 6.12
C SER A 133 -24.66 -5.90 5.64
N HIS A 134 -24.72 -7.00 4.90
CA HIS A 134 -25.99 -7.61 4.46
C HIS A 134 -26.89 -8.05 5.65
N THR A 135 -26.31 -8.18 6.85
CA THR A 135 -27.07 -8.46 8.10
C THR A 135 -27.53 -7.20 8.81
N GLY A 136 -27.23 -6.00 8.26
CA GLY A 136 -27.59 -4.70 8.82
C GLY A 136 -26.62 -4.16 9.87
N GLN A 137 -25.56 -4.89 10.18
CA GLN A 137 -24.54 -4.44 11.16
C GLN A 137 -23.59 -3.41 10.52
N LYS A 138 -23.24 -2.36 11.28
CA LYS A 138 -22.20 -1.42 10.89
C LYS A 138 -20.81 -2.05 11.14
N GLY A 139 -19.91 -1.90 10.17
CA GLY A 139 -18.55 -2.40 10.23
C GLY A 139 -17.55 -1.51 9.51
N ALA A 140 -16.27 -1.72 9.78
CA ALA A 140 -15.17 -1.06 9.09
C ALA A 140 -14.16 -2.09 8.54
N LEU A 141 -13.86 -3.13 9.32
CA LEU A 141 -12.94 -4.19 8.88
C LEU A 141 -13.51 -4.96 7.69
N CYS A 142 -12.72 -5.10 6.66
CA CYS A 142 -13.11 -5.77 5.42
C CYS A 142 -11.96 -6.56 4.81
N MET A 143 -12.25 -7.23 3.70
CA MET A 143 -11.26 -7.83 2.81
C MET A 143 -11.16 -6.97 1.55
N ALA A 144 -9.93 -6.75 1.07
CA ALA A 144 -9.61 -6.12 -0.20
C ALA A 144 -10.45 -4.88 -0.57
N PRO A 145 -10.47 -3.81 0.22
CA PRO A 145 -11.05 -2.57 -0.25
C PRO A 145 -10.37 -2.13 -1.54
N THR A 146 -11.10 -1.46 -2.42
CA THR A 146 -10.60 -1.08 -3.75
C THR A 146 -9.33 -0.21 -3.66
N MET A 147 -9.23 0.63 -2.64
CA MET A 147 -8.04 1.41 -2.35
C MET A 147 -6.79 0.54 -2.21
N ASP A 148 -6.87 -0.56 -1.47
CA ASP A 148 -5.75 -1.48 -1.26
C ASP A 148 -5.27 -2.09 -2.57
N SER A 149 -6.20 -2.65 -3.35
CA SER A 149 -5.89 -3.24 -4.65
C SER A 149 -5.26 -2.23 -5.60
N THR A 150 -5.71 -0.98 -5.56
CA THR A 150 -5.17 0.12 -6.39
C THR A 150 -3.74 0.48 -5.97
N ILE A 151 -3.47 0.61 -4.67
CA ILE A 151 -2.12 0.87 -4.15
C ILE A 151 -1.16 -0.28 -4.49
N LEU A 152 -1.62 -1.53 -4.34
CA LEU A 152 -0.78 -2.69 -4.67
C LEU A 152 -0.48 -2.78 -6.17
N ARG A 153 -1.44 -2.46 -7.05
CA ARG A 153 -1.18 -2.38 -8.49
C ARG A 153 -0.07 -1.36 -8.79
N GLN A 154 -0.12 -0.20 -8.19
CA GLN A 154 0.91 0.83 -8.37
C GLN A 154 2.27 0.36 -7.83
N LEU A 155 2.31 -0.19 -6.60
CA LEU A 155 3.56 -0.67 -5.99
C LEU A 155 4.21 -1.78 -6.82
N PHE A 156 3.45 -2.80 -7.23
CA PHE A 156 3.97 -3.93 -7.99
C PHE A 156 4.43 -3.50 -9.39
N THR A 157 3.65 -2.67 -10.07
CA THR A 157 4.03 -2.10 -11.37
C THR A 157 5.29 -1.25 -11.26
N ALA A 158 5.38 -0.37 -10.27
CA ALA A 158 6.55 0.46 -10.02
C ALA A 158 7.80 -0.37 -9.73
N TYR A 159 7.66 -1.44 -8.93
CA TYR A 159 8.77 -2.32 -8.60
C TYR A 159 9.26 -3.12 -9.84
N LEU A 160 8.34 -3.69 -10.63
CA LEU A 160 8.67 -4.37 -11.89
C LEU A 160 9.39 -3.45 -12.86
N HIS A 161 8.87 -2.23 -13.06
CA HIS A 161 9.48 -1.23 -13.92
C HIS A 161 10.86 -0.78 -13.43
N GLY A 162 11.03 -0.61 -12.12
CA GLY A 162 12.34 -0.34 -11.52
C GLY A 162 13.38 -1.43 -11.78
N LEU A 163 12.98 -2.71 -11.71
CA LEU A 163 13.84 -3.84 -12.07
C LEU A 163 14.23 -3.83 -13.55
N GLU A 164 13.34 -3.39 -14.44
CA GLU A 164 13.63 -3.25 -15.88
C GLU A 164 14.61 -2.12 -16.15
N ILE A 165 14.37 -0.94 -15.59
CA ILE A 165 15.22 0.24 -15.72
C ILE A 165 16.65 -0.05 -15.26
N LEU A 166 16.81 -0.77 -14.16
CA LEU A 166 18.12 -1.14 -13.60
C LEU A 166 18.77 -2.34 -14.31
N GLY A 167 18.09 -2.98 -15.27
CA GLY A 167 18.58 -4.14 -15.97
C GLY A 167 18.75 -5.38 -15.09
N GLU A 168 18.01 -5.45 -13.96
CA GLU A 168 18.08 -6.56 -13.02
C GLU A 168 17.51 -7.83 -13.64
N LYS A 169 18.33 -8.91 -13.64
CA LYS A 169 17.97 -10.22 -14.22
C LYS A 169 17.47 -11.14 -13.11
N GLU A 170 16.29 -10.85 -12.58
CA GLU A 170 15.62 -11.68 -11.57
C GLU A 170 14.31 -12.27 -12.12
N PRO A 171 14.36 -13.23 -13.06
CA PRO A 171 13.14 -13.71 -13.75
C PRO A 171 12.12 -14.35 -12.82
N GLU A 172 12.56 -15.08 -11.80
CA GLU A 172 11.65 -15.70 -10.82
C GLU A 172 10.91 -14.64 -10.00
N VAL A 173 11.61 -13.58 -9.56
CA VAL A 173 11.01 -12.47 -8.83
C VAL A 173 10.01 -11.72 -9.71
N LYS A 174 10.42 -11.40 -10.95
CA LYS A 174 9.53 -10.72 -11.91
C LYS A 174 8.26 -11.53 -12.19
N ASN A 175 8.40 -12.82 -12.46
CA ASN A 175 7.27 -13.70 -12.72
C ASN A 175 6.33 -13.81 -11.51
N LYS A 176 6.89 -13.93 -10.30
CA LYS A 176 6.09 -14.00 -9.07
C LYS A 176 5.27 -12.72 -8.86
N ILE A 177 5.91 -11.56 -9.00
CA ILE A 177 5.23 -10.27 -8.79
C ILE A 177 4.20 -10.01 -9.88
N GLN A 178 4.49 -10.39 -11.13
CA GLN A 178 3.51 -10.33 -12.21
C GLN A 178 2.27 -11.19 -11.91
N GLN A 179 2.48 -12.43 -11.45
CA GLN A 179 1.37 -13.30 -11.04
C GLN A 179 0.56 -12.70 -9.86
N MET A 180 1.23 -12.05 -8.91
CA MET A 180 0.52 -11.36 -7.83
C MET A 180 -0.29 -10.17 -8.36
N LEU A 181 0.28 -9.38 -9.25
CA LEU A 181 -0.39 -8.24 -9.89
C LEU A 181 -1.63 -8.68 -10.69
N ASP A 182 -1.50 -9.75 -11.47
CA ASP A 182 -2.59 -10.30 -12.29
C ASP A 182 -3.72 -10.91 -11.44
N ALA A 183 -3.38 -11.39 -10.24
CA ALA A 183 -4.33 -11.99 -9.30
C ALA A 183 -5.00 -10.97 -8.35
N LEU A 184 -4.66 -9.68 -8.42
CA LEU A 184 -5.38 -8.66 -7.62
C LEU A 184 -6.82 -8.51 -8.12
N PRO A 185 -7.80 -8.28 -7.23
CA PRO A 185 -9.20 -8.09 -7.62
C PRO A 185 -9.36 -6.97 -8.65
N PRO A 186 -10.23 -7.13 -9.65
CA PRO A 186 -10.53 -6.05 -10.58
C PRO A 186 -11.27 -4.91 -9.88
N ILE A 187 -11.14 -3.69 -10.43
CA ILE A 187 -11.97 -2.57 -10.00
C ILE A 187 -13.40 -2.83 -10.50
N SER A 188 -14.33 -2.93 -9.57
CA SER A 188 -15.73 -3.25 -9.85
C SER A 188 -16.64 -2.02 -9.74
N ILE A 189 -17.77 -2.09 -10.42
CA ILE A 189 -18.80 -1.04 -10.41
C ILE A 189 -19.98 -1.52 -9.58
N SER A 190 -20.43 -0.68 -8.65
CA SER A 190 -21.61 -0.93 -7.80
C SER A 190 -22.92 -0.84 -8.59
N LYS A 191 -24.02 -1.26 -7.97
CA LYS A 191 -25.36 -1.24 -8.58
C LYS A 191 -25.83 0.15 -9.00
N ASP A 192 -25.35 1.19 -8.37
CA ASP A 192 -25.66 2.59 -8.66
C ASP A 192 -24.64 3.28 -9.60
N GLY A 193 -23.71 2.50 -10.21
CA GLY A 193 -22.80 2.97 -11.25
C GLY A 193 -21.54 3.64 -10.75
N ARG A 194 -21.23 3.59 -9.45
CA ARG A 194 -19.98 4.09 -8.85
C ARG A 194 -18.92 2.99 -8.77
N ILE A 195 -17.66 3.35 -8.65
CA ILE A 195 -16.61 2.41 -8.26
C ILE A 195 -16.95 1.88 -6.86
N MET A 196 -16.91 0.55 -6.70
CA MET A 196 -17.14 -0.07 -5.40
C MET A 196 -16.02 0.30 -4.43
N GLU A 197 -16.39 0.69 -3.23
CA GLU A 197 -15.46 1.00 -2.14
C GLU A 197 -14.79 -0.25 -1.59
N TRP A 198 -15.55 -1.35 -1.47
CA TRP A 198 -15.10 -2.63 -0.93
C TRP A 198 -15.21 -3.73 -1.98
N TYR A 199 -14.57 -4.85 -1.73
CA TYR A 199 -14.65 -6.06 -2.57
C TYR A 199 -16.09 -6.59 -2.71
N GLN A 200 -16.91 -6.37 -1.70
CA GLN A 200 -18.36 -6.62 -1.74
C GLN A 200 -19.11 -5.28 -1.84
N ASP A 201 -20.23 -5.29 -2.56
CA ASP A 201 -21.10 -4.10 -2.73
C ASP A 201 -21.91 -3.83 -1.45
N PHE A 202 -21.23 -3.24 -0.46
CA PHE A 202 -21.84 -2.83 0.79
C PHE A 202 -22.46 -1.43 0.68
N GLU A 203 -23.45 -1.14 1.55
CA GLU A 203 -23.99 0.20 1.73
C GLU A 203 -23.04 1.07 2.57
N GLU A 204 -22.67 2.22 2.05
CA GLU A 204 -21.87 3.21 2.79
C GLU A 204 -22.70 3.82 3.93
N THR A 205 -22.08 4.04 5.09
CA THR A 205 -22.74 4.66 6.24
C THR A 205 -22.22 6.04 6.60
N GLU A 206 -21.20 6.53 5.90
CA GLU A 206 -20.57 7.84 6.08
C GLU A 206 -20.74 8.69 4.79
N PRO A 207 -21.92 9.28 4.54
CA PRO A 207 -22.16 10.09 3.33
C PRO A 207 -21.18 11.26 3.26
N GLY A 208 -20.48 11.39 2.13
CA GLY A 208 -19.51 12.46 1.90
C GLY A 208 -18.08 12.16 2.34
N HIS A 209 -17.80 10.94 2.71
CA HIS A 209 -16.43 10.46 2.99
C HIS A 209 -15.74 9.96 1.73
#